data_603c490b19f64b4873ee17016b5dbe7e
#
_entry.id   603c490b19f64b4873ee17016b5dbe7e
#
_cell.length_a   1.000
_cell.length_b   1.000
_cell.length_c   1.000
_cell.angle_alpha   90.00
_cell.angle_beta   90.00
_cell.angle_gamma   90.00
#
_symmetry.space_group_name_H-M   'P 1'
#
loop_
_entity.id
_entity.type
_entity.pdbx_description
1 polymer ?
#
loop_
_entity_poly.entity_id
_entity_poly.type
_entity_poly.pdbx_seq_one_letter_code
_entity_poly.pdbx_strand_id
1 'polypeptide(L)'
;MKIREIHIYAHDLPVKNGPYTMAKAEVWALDTTLVKLVGEDGTVGWGETCPVGPTYAEAHAGGARAALVEMAPGLIGADCWPVSLNRSMHSLLNGHNYAKAAIDIAAHDLVGKALGVNVADLLGGAQTDRVPSYYATGVGAPDDIARLATEKQAEGYPRLQIKVGGRPVEIDIETIRKVWEAVRGSGMRLAVDGNRGWTTRD
;
A
#
# COMPACT_ATOMS: atom_id res chain seq x y z
N MET A 1 -10.76 21.95 -15.24
CA MET A 1 -11.80 21.42 -14.31
C MET A 1 -11.34 21.70 -12.89
N LYS A 2 -12.26 22.22 -12.06
CA LYS A 2 -11.95 22.58 -10.68
C LYS A 2 -12.62 21.65 -9.69
N ILE A 3 -12.07 21.57 -8.48
CA ILE A 3 -12.63 20.78 -7.38
C ILE A 3 -13.81 21.52 -6.77
N ARG A 4 -15.00 20.91 -6.77
CA ARG A 4 -16.21 21.44 -6.14
C ARG A 4 -16.34 20.96 -4.68
N GLU A 5 -16.05 19.69 -4.43
CA GLU A 5 -16.21 19.08 -3.10
C GLU A 5 -15.08 18.11 -2.80
N ILE A 6 -14.71 18.02 -1.53
CA ILE A 6 -13.78 17.04 -0.98
C ILE A 6 -14.48 16.37 0.20
N HIS A 7 -14.58 15.04 0.15
CA HIS A 7 -15.11 14.24 1.26
C HIS A 7 -14.00 13.32 1.77
N ILE A 8 -13.91 13.20 3.08
CA ILE A 8 -12.90 12.38 3.77
C ILE A 8 -13.66 11.38 4.64
N TYR A 9 -13.41 10.08 4.40
CA TYR A 9 -14.07 9.00 5.12
C TYR A 9 -13.03 8.17 5.86
N ALA A 10 -13.33 7.80 7.10
CA ALA A 10 -12.59 6.79 7.85
C ALA A 10 -13.33 5.46 7.74
N HIS A 11 -12.60 4.38 7.54
CA HIS A 11 -13.18 3.04 7.47
C HIS A 11 -12.17 1.99 7.93
N ASP A 12 -12.64 1.04 8.75
CA ASP A 12 -11.84 -0.11 9.16
C ASP A 12 -12.06 -1.27 8.18
N LEU A 13 -10.97 -1.75 7.60
CA LEU A 13 -10.95 -2.91 6.71
C LEU A 13 -10.42 -4.12 7.48
N PRO A 14 -11.29 -5.07 7.89
CA PRO A 14 -10.84 -6.29 8.56
C PRO A 14 -9.91 -7.10 7.66
N VAL A 15 -8.79 -7.58 8.23
CA VAL A 15 -7.87 -8.44 7.50
C VAL A 15 -8.52 -9.82 7.30
N LYS A 16 -8.66 -10.22 6.03
CA LYS A 16 -9.22 -11.52 5.66
C LYS A 16 -8.26 -12.64 6.10
N ASN A 17 -8.79 -13.59 6.86
CA ASN A 17 -8.00 -14.69 7.46
C ASN A 17 -6.91 -14.19 8.42
N GLY A 18 -7.15 -13.01 9.02
CA GLY A 18 -6.21 -12.33 9.90
C GLY A 18 -5.86 -13.07 11.20
N PRO A 19 -4.95 -12.52 12.00
CA PRO A 19 -4.27 -11.24 11.75
C PRO A 19 -3.15 -11.35 10.69
N TYR A 20 -2.78 -10.24 10.07
CA TYR A 20 -1.53 -10.13 9.33
C TYR A 20 -0.38 -9.90 10.32
N THR A 21 0.47 -10.90 10.50
CA THR A 21 1.54 -10.89 11.49
C THR A 21 2.85 -10.44 10.84
N MET A 22 3.45 -9.40 11.41
CA MET A 22 4.77 -8.88 11.08
C MET A 22 5.72 -9.06 12.28
N ALA A 23 7.02 -8.81 12.10
CA ALA A 23 8.04 -8.97 13.13
C ALA A 23 7.73 -8.25 14.47
N LYS A 24 7.02 -7.13 14.45
CA LYS A 24 6.73 -6.28 15.63
C LYS A 24 5.26 -5.89 15.80
N ALA A 25 4.35 -6.42 15.00
CA ALA A 25 2.94 -6.04 15.05
C ALA A 25 2.02 -7.10 14.47
N GLU A 26 0.82 -7.19 15.04
CA GLU A 26 -0.31 -7.92 14.47
C GLU A 26 -1.36 -6.91 14.02
N VAL A 27 -1.80 -7.02 12.77
CA VAL A 27 -2.80 -6.13 12.18
C VAL A 27 -4.09 -6.92 11.96
N TRP A 28 -5.11 -6.59 12.72
CA TRP A 28 -6.44 -7.22 12.64
C TRP A 28 -7.38 -6.47 11.70
N ALA A 29 -7.20 -5.16 11.62
CA ALA A 29 -7.92 -4.29 10.70
C ALA A 29 -7.01 -3.16 10.24
N LEU A 30 -7.23 -2.67 9.02
CA LEU A 30 -6.55 -1.52 8.46
C LEU A 30 -7.45 -0.29 8.65
N ASP A 31 -7.02 0.67 9.47
CA ASP A 31 -7.69 1.98 9.64
C ASP A 31 -7.37 2.84 8.40
N THR A 32 -8.21 2.70 7.36
CA THR A 32 -8.02 3.42 6.11
C THR A 32 -8.76 4.74 6.06
N THR A 33 -8.27 5.64 5.21
CA THR A 33 -8.89 6.92 4.92
C THR A 33 -9.11 7.04 3.42
N LEU A 34 -10.38 7.16 3.03
CA LEU A 34 -10.78 7.36 1.64
C LEU A 34 -11.02 8.85 1.38
N VAL A 35 -10.56 9.34 0.25
CA VAL A 35 -10.82 10.70 -0.24
C VAL A 35 -11.65 10.60 -1.50
N LYS A 36 -12.77 11.34 -1.52
CA LYS A 36 -13.60 11.53 -2.70
C LYS A 36 -13.47 13.00 -3.15
N LEU A 37 -13.00 13.19 -4.37
CA LEU A 37 -13.03 14.48 -5.05
C LEU A 37 -14.23 14.55 -5.99
N VAL A 38 -14.92 15.69 -6.01
CA VAL A 38 -16.00 15.95 -6.96
C VAL A 38 -15.62 17.16 -7.80
N GLY A 39 -15.56 16.98 -9.10
CA GLY A 39 -15.34 18.06 -10.07
C GLY A 39 -16.56 18.94 -10.27
N GLU A 40 -16.38 20.13 -10.88
CA GLU A 40 -17.47 21.05 -11.21
C GLU A 40 -18.50 20.42 -12.14
N ASP A 41 -18.07 19.53 -13.02
CA ASP A 41 -18.92 18.76 -13.95
C ASP A 41 -19.64 17.57 -13.31
N GLY A 42 -19.41 17.32 -12.00
CA GLY A 42 -19.96 16.20 -11.26
C GLY A 42 -19.16 14.91 -11.37
N THR A 43 -18.06 14.87 -12.13
CA THR A 43 -17.16 13.72 -12.17
C THR A 43 -16.57 13.46 -10.78
N VAL A 44 -16.44 12.18 -10.42
CA VAL A 44 -15.97 11.76 -9.10
C VAL A 44 -14.68 10.95 -9.22
N GLY A 45 -13.66 11.35 -8.47
CA GLY A 45 -12.42 10.59 -8.29
C GLY A 45 -12.27 10.10 -6.85
N TRP A 46 -11.69 8.92 -6.69
CA TRP A 46 -11.43 8.29 -5.40
C TRP A 46 -9.94 8.04 -5.20
N GLY A 47 -9.48 8.25 -3.98
CA GLY A 47 -8.14 7.92 -3.53
C GLY A 47 -8.14 7.41 -2.10
N GLU A 48 -7.04 6.80 -1.70
CA GLU A 48 -6.89 6.17 -0.41
C GLU A 48 -5.52 6.46 0.21
N THR A 49 -5.49 6.56 1.52
CA THR A 49 -4.28 6.44 2.33
C THR A 49 -4.53 5.50 3.50
N CYS A 50 -3.66 4.50 3.64
CA CYS A 50 -3.79 3.47 4.68
C CYS A 50 -2.44 3.20 5.35
N PRO A 51 -1.94 4.11 6.21
CA PRO A 51 -0.71 3.88 6.95
C PRO A 51 -0.87 2.73 7.93
N VAL A 52 0.08 1.80 7.92
CA VAL A 52 0.07 0.62 8.82
C VAL A 52 0.23 1.01 10.30
N GLY A 53 0.74 2.20 10.57
CA GLY A 53 0.85 2.77 11.91
C GLY A 53 2.23 3.34 12.23
N PRO A 54 2.34 4.08 13.36
CA PRO A 54 3.52 4.87 13.72
C PRO A 54 4.73 4.01 14.12
N THR A 55 4.51 2.74 14.44
CA THR A 55 5.60 1.79 14.74
C THR A 55 6.31 1.28 13.50
N TYR A 56 5.68 1.40 12.33
CA TYR A 56 6.22 0.96 11.05
C TYR A 56 6.82 2.12 10.25
N ALA A 57 6.12 3.24 10.17
CA ALA A 57 6.55 4.47 9.48
C ALA A 57 6.11 5.70 10.29
N GLU A 58 6.56 6.87 9.89
CA GLU A 58 6.17 8.16 10.53
C GLU A 58 4.71 8.57 10.27
N ALA A 59 3.91 7.69 9.70
CA ALA A 59 2.54 7.94 9.31
C ALA A 59 1.55 7.09 10.11
N HIS A 60 0.41 7.66 10.45
CA HIS A 60 -0.73 6.97 11.06
C HIS A 60 -2.05 7.58 10.60
N ALA A 61 -3.15 6.83 10.68
CA ALA A 61 -4.44 7.22 10.12
C ALA A 61 -4.99 8.54 10.69
N GLY A 62 -4.88 8.76 12.01
CA GLY A 62 -5.29 10.01 12.63
C GLY A 62 -4.52 11.23 12.11
N GLY A 63 -3.21 11.11 11.93
CA GLY A 63 -2.37 12.16 11.33
C GLY A 63 -2.69 12.39 9.86
N ALA A 64 -3.00 11.33 9.11
CA ALA A 64 -3.44 11.46 7.72
C ALA A 64 -4.74 12.27 7.62
N ARG A 65 -5.74 11.91 8.43
CA ARG A 65 -7.02 12.63 8.45
C ARG A 65 -6.88 14.09 8.88
N ALA A 66 -6.10 14.37 9.90
CA ALA A 66 -5.83 15.75 10.34
C ALA A 66 -5.19 16.59 9.22
N ALA A 67 -4.19 16.05 8.53
CA ALA A 67 -3.53 16.72 7.40
C ALA A 67 -4.48 16.94 6.21
N LEU A 68 -5.37 15.99 5.93
CA LEU A 68 -6.38 16.11 4.89
C LEU A 68 -7.40 17.20 5.21
N VAL A 69 -7.89 17.25 6.46
CA VAL A 69 -8.85 18.26 6.93
C VAL A 69 -8.23 19.66 6.88
N GLU A 70 -6.95 19.80 7.23
CA GLU A 70 -6.22 21.07 7.16
C GLU A 70 -6.10 21.58 5.72
N MET A 71 -5.80 20.70 4.76
CA MET A 71 -5.62 21.09 3.36
C MET A 71 -6.94 21.31 2.61
N ALA A 72 -7.99 20.57 2.93
CA ALA A 72 -9.21 20.48 2.12
C ALA A 72 -9.84 21.86 1.82
N PRO A 73 -9.98 22.80 2.78
CA PRO A 73 -10.60 24.10 2.50
C PRO A 73 -9.84 24.91 1.43
N GLY A 74 -8.50 24.86 1.42
CA GLY A 74 -7.65 25.56 0.47
C GLY A 74 -7.60 24.92 -0.92
N LEU A 75 -8.15 23.71 -1.06
CA LEU A 75 -8.20 22.98 -2.34
C LEU A 75 -9.55 23.09 -3.05
N ILE A 76 -10.61 23.57 -2.37
CA ILE A 76 -11.89 23.86 -3.03
C ILE A 76 -11.70 24.98 -4.04
N GLY A 77 -12.16 24.79 -5.28
CA GLY A 77 -11.95 25.69 -6.40
C GLY A 77 -10.56 25.63 -7.04
N ALA A 78 -9.64 24.82 -6.50
CA ALA A 78 -8.34 24.56 -7.13
C ALA A 78 -8.50 23.72 -8.41
N ASP A 79 -7.49 23.81 -9.28
CA ASP A 79 -7.41 22.97 -10.48
C ASP A 79 -7.17 21.50 -10.08
N CYS A 80 -7.95 20.59 -10.64
CA CYS A 80 -7.87 19.16 -10.33
C CYS A 80 -6.75 18.41 -11.06
N TRP A 81 -6.04 19.06 -11.99
CA TRP A 81 -4.89 18.45 -12.67
C TRP A 81 -3.83 18.02 -11.66
N PRO A 82 -3.36 16.76 -11.66
CA PRO A 82 -2.51 16.22 -10.60
C PRO A 82 -1.27 17.09 -10.31
N VAL A 83 -0.56 17.56 -11.33
CA VAL A 83 0.64 18.39 -11.13
C VAL A 83 0.30 19.77 -10.50
N SER A 84 -0.79 20.41 -10.93
CA SER A 84 -1.24 21.68 -10.36
C SER A 84 -1.72 21.50 -8.94
N LEU A 85 -2.51 20.44 -8.69
CA LEU A 85 -3.04 20.11 -7.38
C LEU A 85 -1.92 19.75 -6.39
N ASN A 86 -0.92 19.02 -6.84
CA ASN A 86 0.26 18.69 -6.03
C ASN A 86 0.98 19.97 -5.56
N ARG A 87 1.20 20.94 -6.44
CA ARG A 87 1.77 22.24 -6.07
C ARG A 87 0.90 22.98 -5.05
N SER A 88 -0.42 22.98 -5.22
CA SER A 88 -1.36 23.60 -4.28
C SER A 88 -1.28 22.92 -2.90
N MET A 89 -1.26 21.59 -2.84
CA MET A 89 -1.09 20.86 -1.58
C MET A 89 0.22 21.21 -0.86
N HIS A 90 1.32 21.34 -1.61
CA HIS A 90 2.62 21.71 -1.03
C HIS A 90 2.68 23.16 -0.56
N SER A 91 1.90 24.08 -1.12
CA SER A 91 1.79 25.46 -0.64
C SER A 91 0.95 25.60 0.63
N LEU A 92 0.03 24.64 0.88
CA LEU A 92 -0.85 24.66 2.04
C LEU A 92 -0.24 23.93 3.26
N LEU A 93 0.51 22.86 3.03
CA LEU A 93 1.05 22.04 4.10
C LEU A 93 2.38 21.41 3.71
N ASN A 94 3.43 21.61 4.51
CA ASN A 94 4.70 20.94 4.32
C ASN A 94 4.65 19.48 4.80
N GLY A 95 5.39 18.59 4.13
CA GLY A 95 5.42 17.17 4.50
C GLY A 95 4.09 16.46 4.24
N HIS A 96 3.75 15.50 5.10
CA HIS A 96 2.50 14.73 5.06
C HIS A 96 2.20 14.07 3.70
N ASN A 97 3.22 13.58 3.01
CA ASN A 97 3.09 13.00 1.67
C ASN A 97 2.13 11.81 1.61
N TYR A 98 2.04 11.03 2.69
CA TYR A 98 1.08 9.94 2.82
C TYR A 98 -0.40 10.41 2.81
N ALA A 99 -0.67 11.61 3.34
CA ALA A 99 -2.01 12.21 3.25
C ALA A 99 -2.26 12.80 1.85
N LYS A 100 -1.26 13.52 1.31
CA LYS A 100 -1.33 14.09 -0.05
C LYS A 100 -1.53 13.01 -1.12
N ALA A 101 -0.97 11.82 -0.93
CA ALA A 101 -1.14 10.70 -1.85
C ALA A 101 -2.61 10.35 -2.08
N ALA A 102 -3.46 10.39 -1.05
CA ALA A 102 -4.89 10.12 -1.21
C ALA A 102 -5.59 11.15 -2.13
N ILE A 103 -5.25 12.42 -2.01
CA ILE A 103 -5.77 13.48 -2.89
C ILE A 103 -5.20 13.34 -4.30
N ASP A 104 -3.91 13.03 -4.43
CA ASP A 104 -3.24 12.85 -5.72
C ASP A 104 -3.81 11.67 -6.51
N ILE A 105 -4.03 10.53 -5.85
CA ILE A 105 -4.69 9.36 -6.45
C ILE A 105 -6.12 9.71 -6.88
N ALA A 106 -6.88 10.41 -6.02
CA ALA A 106 -8.23 10.83 -6.35
C ALA A 106 -8.26 11.80 -7.54
N ALA A 107 -7.26 12.69 -7.68
CA ALA A 107 -7.15 13.59 -8.81
C ALA A 107 -6.83 12.85 -10.11
N HIS A 108 -5.94 11.87 -10.09
CA HIS A 108 -5.66 11.03 -11.26
C HIS A 108 -6.91 10.23 -11.69
N ASP A 109 -7.63 9.65 -10.74
CA ASP A 109 -8.89 8.94 -11.02
C ASP A 109 -9.96 9.86 -11.62
N LEU A 110 -10.11 11.07 -11.04
CA LEU A 110 -11.07 12.08 -11.51
C LEU A 110 -10.73 12.55 -12.93
N VAL A 111 -9.47 12.92 -13.18
CA VAL A 111 -9.04 13.41 -14.50
C VAL A 111 -9.11 12.30 -15.54
N GLY A 112 -8.70 11.07 -15.20
CA GLY A 112 -8.81 9.92 -16.09
C GLY A 112 -10.25 9.67 -16.53
N LYS A 113 -11.19 9.69 -15.58
CA LYS A 113 -12.63 9.54 -15.86
C LYS A 113 -13.19 10.67 -16.72
N ALA A 114 -12.82 11.91 -16.41
CA ALA A 114 -13.28 13.07 -17.19
C ALA A 114 -12.78 13.06 -18.63
N LEU A 115 -11.59 12.52 -18.88
CA LEU A 115 -11.02 12.37 -20.21
C LEU A 115 -11.36 11.04 -20.90
N GLY A 116 -11.94 10.07 -20.17
CA GLY A 116 -12.22 8.73 -20.71
C GLY A 116 -10.96 7.91 -20.96
N VAL A 117 -9.88 8.13 -20.20
CA VAL A 117 -8.60 7.42 -20.35
C VAL A 117 -8.17 6.75 -19.03
N ASN A 118 -7.31 5.74 -19.13
CA ASN A 118 -6.73 5.09 -17.96
C ASN A 118 -5.73 6.01 -17.25
N VAL A 119 -5.54 5.81 -15.96
CA VAL A 119 -4.47 6.49 -15.21
C VAL A 119 -3.09 6.14 -15.76
N ALA A 120 -2.89 4.90 -16.24
CA ALA A 120 -1.65 4.51 -16.91
C ALA A 120 -1.33 5.40 -18.12
N ASP A 121 -2.34 5.78 -18.90
CA ASP A 121 -2.16 6.66 -20.07
C ASP A 121 -1.82 8.08 -19.63
N LEU A 122 -2.41 8.58 -18.53
CA LEU A 122 -2.05 9.87 -17.94
C LEU A 122 -0.59 9.90 -17.45
N LEU A 123 -0.05 8.75 -17.05
CA LEU A 123 1.33 8.60 -16.58
C LEU A 123 2.33 8.27 -17.70
N GLY A 124 1.92 8.33 -18.96
CA GLY A 124 2.80 8.12 -20.10
C GLY A 124 2.65 6.78 -20.81
N GLY A 125 1.63 6.02 -20.49
CA GLY A 125 1.26 4.75 -21.13
C GLY A 125 1.63 3.52 -20.32
N ALA A 126 0.83 2.46 -20.47
CA ALA A 126 1.05 1.19 -19.82
C ALA A 126 2.29 0.48 -20.39
N GLN A 127 3.18 0.02 -19.51
CA GLN A 127 4.35 -0.80 -19.89
C GLN A 127 3.99 -2.28 -20.03
N THR A 128 2.92 -2.71 -19.42
CA THR A 128 2.38 -4.08 -19.49
C THR A 128 0.89 -4.05 -19.15
N ASP A 129 0.14 -4.96 -19.72
CA ASP A 129 -1.27 -5.21 -19.42
C ASP A 129 -1.45 -6.20 -18.24
N ARG A 130 -0.37 -6.88 -17.86
CA ARG A 130 -0.37 -7.89 -16.80
C ARG A 130 0.84 -7.72 -15.88
N VAL A 131 0.58 -7.45 -14.61
CA VAL A 131 1.60 -7.41 -13.56
C VAL A 131 1.59 -8.75 -12.82
N PRO A 132 2.70 -9.54 -12.88
CA PRO A 132 2.79 -10.79 -12.12
C PRO A 132 2.68 -10.52 -10.62
N SER A 133 1.73 -11.18 -9.96
CA SER A 133 1.56 -11.09 -8.52
C SER A 133 2.64 -11.89 -7.79
N TYR A 134 2.80 -11.64 -6.49
CA TYR A 134 3.57 -12.46 -5.58
C TYR A 134 2.75 -12.76 -4.33
N TYR A 135 3.15 -13.78 -3.60
CA TYR A 135 2.57 -14.07 -2.30
C TYR A 135 3.55 -13.68 -1.18
N ALA A 136 3.09 -12.97 -0.15
CA ALA A 136 3.85 -12.69 1.06
C ALA A 136 3.33 -13.56 2.20
N THR A 137 4.24 -14.30 2.86
CA THR A 137 3.88 -15.10 4.03
C THR A 137 3.70 -14.21 5.26
N GLY A 138 3.06 -14.73 6.32
CA GLY A 138 3.29 -14.23 7.68
C GLY A 138 4.61 -14.78 8.25
N VAL A 139 4.97 -14.35 9.46
CA VAL A 139 6.00 -15.02 10.29
C VAL A 139 5.35 -16.27 10.88
N GLY A 140 5.98 -17.44 10.72
CA GLY A 140 5.42 -18.71 11.16
C GLY A 140 6.49 -19.78 11.40
N ALA A 141 6.09 -20.98 11.84
CA ALA A 141 7.01 -22.09 12.04
C ALA A 141 7.66 -22.52 10.70
N PRO A 142 8.95 -22.90 10.69
CA PRO A 142 9.69 -23.23 9.45
C PRO A 142 8.98 -24.24 8.54
N ASP A 143 8.43 -25.31 9.11
CA ASP A 143 7.74 -26.36 8.34
C ASP A 143 6.41 -25.85 7.74
N ASP A 144 5.67 -25.01 8.47
CA ASP A 144 4.41 -24.45 7.98
C ASP A 144 4.64 -23.50 6.81
N ILE A 145 5.68 -22.68 6.90
CA ILE A 145 6.04 -21.75 5.81
C ILE A 145 6.56 -22.52 4.59
N ALA A 146 7.31 -23.61 4.78
CA ALA A 146 7.75 -24.45 3.67
C ALA A 146 6.57 -25.17 2.97
N ARG A 147 5.60 -25.66 3.74
CA ARG A 147 4.36 -26.24 3.19
C ARG A 147 3.57 -25.20 2.41
N LEU A 148 3.37 -24.00 3.00
CA LEU A 148 2.69 -22.88 2.33
C LEU A 148 3.41 -22.49 1.02
N ALA A 149 4.73 -22.48 1.01
CA ALA A 149 5.50 -22.19 -0.19
C ALA A 149 5.21 -23.18 -1.33
N THR A 150 5.13 -24.49 -1.01
CA THR A 150 4.75 -25.53 -1.97
C THR A 150 3.32 -25.35 -2.49
N GLU A 151 2.38 -25.01 -1.61
CA GLU A 151 0.99 -24.72 -2.00
C GLU A 151 0.92 -23.53 -2.96
N LYS A 152 1.62 -22.43 -2.63
CA LYS A 152 1.62 -21.21 -3.47
C LYS A 152 2.36 -21.42 -4.79
N GLN A 153 3.38 -22.25 -4.81
CA GLN A 153 4.04 -22.68 -6.04
C GLN A 153 3.07 -23.47 -6.94
N ALA A 154 2.30 -24.40 -6.37
CA ALA A 154 1.29 -25.16 -7.12
C ALA A 154 0.13 -24.27 -7.64
N GLU A 155 -0.21 -23.19 -6.94
CA GLU A 155 -1.17 -22.16 -7.38
C GLU A 155 -0.62 -21.27 -8.53
N GLY A 156 0.67 -21.39 -8.87
CA GLY A 156 1.29 -20.68 -9.97
C GLY A 156 1.88 -19.31 -9.61
N TYR A 157 2.09 -18.99 -8.35
CA TYR A 157 2.77 -17.75 -7.96
C TYR A 157 4.24 -17.77 -8.43
N PRO A 158 4.69 -16.77 -9.20
CA PRO A 158 6.06 -16.74 -9.73
C PRO A 158 7.08 -16.28 -8.68
N ARG A 159 6.62 -15.73 -7.54
CA ARG A 159 7.47 -15.20 -6.48
C ARG A 159 6.81 -15.37 -5.12
N LEU A 160 7.61 -15.76 -4.12
CA LEU A 160 7.25 -15.78 -2.71
C LEU A 160 8.11 -14.79 -1.93
N GLN A 161 7.51 -14.01 -1.04
CA GLN A 161 8.21 -13.17 -0.06
C GLN A 161 8.04 -13.79 1.32
N ILE A 162 9.15 -14.20 1.91
CA ILE A 162 9.20 -14.84 3.22
C ILE A 162 9.37 -13.75 4.28
N LYS A 163 8.42 -13.66 5.22
CA LYS A 163 8.52 -12.76 6.37
C LYS A 163 9.37 -13.40 7.46
N VAL A 164 10.32 -12.62 7.97
CA VAL A 164 11.29 -13.02 9.00
C VAL A 164 11.50 -11.86 9.99
N GLY A 165 12.30 -12.11 11.03
CA GLY A 165 12.60 -11.12 12.07
C GLY A 165 11.62 -11.13 13.24
N GLY A 166 12.01 -10.49 14.33
CA GLY A 166 11.24 -10.46 15.58
C GLY A 166 11.36 -11.73 16.43
N ARG A 167 12.26 -12.65 16.05
CA ARG A 167 12.56 -13.93 16.73
C ARG A 167 14.04 -14.27 16.54
N PRO A 168 14.59 -15.34 17.21
CA PRO A 168 15.97 -15.75 17.00
C PRO A 168 16.29 -15.97 15.53
N VAL A 169 17.40 -15.42 15.06
CA VAL A 169 17.80 -15.43 13.64
C VAL A 169 18.01 -16.84 13.09
N GLU A 170 18.39 -17.79 13.94
CA GLU A 170 18.56 -19.21 13.59
C GLU A 170 17.25 -19.83 13.06
N ILE A 171 16.09 -19.41 13.63
CA ILE A 171 14.76 -19.85 13.16
C ILE A 171 14.46 -19.25 11.79
N ASP A 172 14.87 -18.01 11.55
CA ASP A 172 14.72 -17.36 10.24
C ASP A 172 15.56 -18.04 9.18
N ILE A 173 16.82 -18.36 9.50
CA ILE A 173 17.73 -19.13 8.63
C ILE A 173 17.12 -20.49 8.30
N GLU A 174 16.63 -21.21 9.29
CA GLU A 174 15.96 -22.50 9.09
C GLU A 174 14.73 -22.38 8.19
N THR A 175 13.90 -21.36 8.41
CA THR A 175 12.71 -21.10 7.60
C THR A 175 13.09 -20.89 6.14
N ILE A 176 14.07 -20.01 5.88
CA ILE A 176 14.53 -19.70 4.51
C ILE A 176 15.08 -20.97 3.84
N ARG A 177 15.90 -21.75 4.55
CA ARG A 177 16.48 -22.99 4.04
C ARG A 177 15.40 -24.01 3.68
N LYS A 178 14.43 -24.26 4.56
CA LYS A 178 13.33 -25.19 4.30
C LYS A 178 12.44 -24.74 3.13
N VAL A 179 12.12 -23.46 3.05
CA VAL A 179 11.38 -22.92 1.92
C VAL A 179 12.15 -23.11 0.62
N TRP A 180 13.45 -22.77 0.60
CA TRP A 180 14.28 -22.95 -0.58
C TRP A 180 14.33 -24.41 -1.00
N GLU A 181 14.55 -25.36 -0.07
CA GLU A 181 14.54 -26.80 -0.35
C GLU A 181 13.22 -27.29 -0.94
N ALA A 182 12.07 -26.75 -0.42
CA ALA A 182 10.74 -27.14 -0.87
C ALA A 182 10.42 -26.69 -2.32
N VAL A 183 10.94 -25.52 -2.75
CA VAL A 183 10.58 -24.95 -4.06
C VAL A 183 11.74 -24.85 -5.04
N ARG A 184 12.96 -25.28 -4.68
CA ARG A 184 14.12 -25.27 -5.58
C ARG A 184 13.83 -26.07 -6.86
N GLY A 185 14.22 -25.52 -8.01
CA GLY A 185 13.94 -26.14 -9.32
C GLY A 185 12.57 -25.85 -9.90
N SER A 186 11.65 -25.22 -9.15
CA SER A 186 10.32 -24.84 -9.64
C SER A 186 10.31 -23.57 -10.50
N GLY A 187 11.37 -22.78 -10.48
CA GLY A 187 11.41 -21.45 -11.11
C GLY A 187 10.81 -20.33 -10.24
N MET A 188 10.19 -20.64 -9.10
CA MET A 188 9.68 -19.62 -8.18
C MET A 188 10.85 -18.80 -7.60
N ARG A 189 10.77 -17.50 -7.68
CA ARG A 189 11.74 -16.57 -7.07
C ARG A 189 11.41 -16.36 -5.60
N LEU A 190 12.45 -16.34 -4.75
CA LEU A 190 12.31 -16.07 -3.33
C LEU A 190 12.84 -14.66 -3.00
N ALA A 191 12.17 -14.00 -2.08
CA ALA A 191 12.62 -12.79 -1.43
C ALA A 191 12.41 -12.93 0.09
N VAL A 192 13.21 -12.25 0.87
CA VAL A 192 13.14 -12.23 2.33
C VAL A 192 12.89 -10.80 2.79
N ASP A 193 11.98 -10.63 3.76
CA ASP A 193 11.62 -9.33 4.30
C ASP A 193 11.62 -9.37 5.83
N GLY A 194 12.63 -8.74 6.43
CA GLY A 194 12.81 -8.65 7.88
C GLY A 194 11.90 -7.64 8.57
N ASN A 195 11.18 -6.80 7.84
CA ASN A 195 10.27 -5.77 8.37
C ASN A 195 10.86 -4.98 9.56
N ARG A 196 12.14 -4.60 9.49
CA ARG A 196 12.90 -3.93 10.56
C ARG A 196 13.02 -4.79 11.84
N GLY A 197 12.85 -6.10 11.73
CA GLY A 197 12.95 -7.05 12.84
C GLY A 197 14.36 -7.46 13.19
N TRP A 198 15.32 -7.28 12.27
CA TRP A 198 16.75 -7.58 12.49
C TRP A 198 17.54 -6.36 12.97
N THR A 199 18.62 -6.62 13.66
CA THR A 199 19.67 -5.65 13.98
C THR A 199 20.87 -5.85 13.04
N THR A 200 21.89 -4.98 13.14
CA THR A 200 23.14 -5.14 12.36
C THR A 200 23.99 -6.34 12.81
N ARG A 201 23.61 -7.05 13.87
CA ARG A 201 24.29 -8.26 14.37
C ARG A 201 23.62 -9.54 13.88
N ASP A 202 22.39 -9.47 13.45
CA ASP A 202 21.61 -10.56 12.86
C ASP A 202 21.95 -10.72 11.38
#